data_443c053e4692cb40abc277c65f68375d
#
_entry.id   443c053e4692cb40abc277c65f68375d
#
_cell.length_a   1.000
_cell.length_b   1.000
_cell.length_c   1.000
_cell.angle_alpha   90.00
_cell.angle_beta   90.00
_cell.angle_gamma   90.00
#
_symmetry.space_group_name_H-M   'P 1'
#
loop_
_entity.id
_entity.type
_entity.pdbx_description
1 polymer ?
#
loop_
_entity_poly.entity_id
_entity_poly.type
_entity_poly.pdbx_seq_one_letter_code
_entity_poly.pdbx_strand_id
1 'polypeptide(L)'
;MIAKDLINDSFPPLKLSDSGLKAINWMEEFRLEHLPLVDGVNYIGLASEEDILKLSALDQPLANHNLPLIRPFVRYNQPVFEVVKLISKDKLTIVPVLDAADHYIGLVTLQDILKHYSDSGIFEDANGVIVLEVGAKSYSLSEIAHIIETEDGKIISSYITPNPENEMIDITIKINQRELSRILASFNRHGYYVKEHYHQNEFMDDLKSRYDSLMNYLGI
;
A
#
# COMPACT_ATOMS: atom_id res chain seq x y z
N MET A 1 -4.59 9.04 9.77
CA MET A 1 -3.83 7.88 10.23
C MET A 1 -2.35 8.22 10.32
N ILE A 2 -1.74 7.90 11.43
CA ILE A 2 -0.32 8.13 11.73
C ILE A 2 0.36 6.78 12.04
N ALA A 3 1.68 6.76 12.03
CA ALA A 3 2.47 5.54 12.24
C ALA A 3 2.11 4.79 13.53
N LYS A 4 1.78 5.51 14.62
CA LYS A 4 1.35 4.91 15.89
C LYS A 4 0.14 3.99 15.76
N ASP A 5 -0.78 4.32 14.86
CA ASP A 5 -2.03 3.58 14.70
C ASP A 5 -1.82 2.19 14.07
N LEU A 6 -0.63 1.96 13.51
CA LEU A 6 -0.23 0.72 12.83
C LEU A 6 0.86 -0.08 13.55
N ILE A 7 1.30 0.37 14.73
CA ILE A 7 2.34 -0.35 15.48
C ILE A 7 1.89 -1.78 15.75
N ASN A 8 2.78 -2.72 15.44
CA ASN A 8 2.60 -4.13 15.69
C ASN A 8 3.57 -4.59 16.78
N ASP A 9 3.02 -5.03 17.89
CA ASP A 9 3.78 -5.48 19.08
C ASP A 9 4.13 -6.97 19.04
N SER A 10 3.72 -7.69 17.99
CA SER A 10 3.95 -9.14 17.88
C SER A 10 5.40 -9.49 17.56
N PHE A 11 6.19 -8.51 17.12
CA PHE A 11 7.57 -8.70 16.69
C PHE A 11 8.54 -8.08 17.70
N PRO A 12 9.24 -8.89 18.50
CA PRO A 12 10.24 -8.37 19.43
C PRO A 12 11.47 -7.86 18.66
N PRO A 13 12.08 -6.73 19.11
CA PRO A 13 13.33 -6.27 18.53
C PRO A 13 14.50 -7.18 18.94
N LEU A 14 15.51 -7.26 18.08
CA LEU A 14 16.80 -7.89 18.42
C LEU A 14 17.55 -7.05 19.45
N LYS A 15 18.26 -7.74 20.32
CA LYS A 15 19.18 -7.15 21.30
C LYS A 15 20.62 -7.43 20.91
N LEU A 16 21.54 -6.60 21.35
CA LEU A 16 22.98 -6.80 21.14
C LEU A 16 23.49 -8.16 21.69
N SER A 17 22.84 -8.70 22.72
CA SER A 17 23.14 -10.00 23.30
C SER A 17 22.61 -11.20 22.53
N ASP A 18 21.70 -10.98 21.57
CA ASP A 18 21.14 -12.04 20.75
C ASP A 18 22.16 -12.52 19.71
N SER A 19 22.10 -13.80 19.34
CA SER A 19 22.97 -14.38 18.33
C SER A 19 22.41 -14.16 16.91
N GLY A 20 23.28 -14.26 15.90
CA GLY A 20 22.87 -14.25 14.50
C GLY A 20 21.89 -15.38 14.18
N LEU A 21 22.09 -16.59 14.75
CA LEU A 21 21.15 -17.71 14.60
C LEU A 21 19.75 -17.38 15.07
N LYS A 22 19.64 -16.72 16.24
CA LYS A 22 18.34 -16.28 16.76
C LYS A 22 17.68 -15.27 15.82
N ALA A 23 18.45 -14.35 15.27
CA ALA A 23 17.95 -13.37 14.35
C ALA A 23 17.40 -14.01 13.07
N ILE A 24 18.13 -14.96 12.46
CA ILE A 24 17.68 -15.70 11.28
C ILE A 24 16.41 -16.49 11.58
N ASN A 25 16.38 -17.24 12.69
CA ASN A 25 15.19 -18.02 13.07
C ASN A 25 13.95 -17.12 13.23
N TRP A 26 14.10 -15.92 13.80
CA TRP A 26 12.99 -14.99 13.91
C TRP A 26 12.56 -14.40 12.56
N MET A 27 13.54 -14.09 11.68
CA MET A 27 13.24 -13.61 10.32
C MET A 27 12.47 -14.66 9.53
N GLU A 28 12.84 -15.93 9.61
CA GLU A 28 12.13 -17.06 8.99
C GLU A 28 10.73 -17.25 9.60
N GLU A 29 10.62 -17.28 10.94
CA GLU A 29 9.35 -17.47 11.66
C GLU A 29 8.35 -16.38 11.33
N PHE A 30 8.79 -15.13 11.32
CA PHE A 30 7.94 -13.96 11.06
C PHE A 30 7.84 -13.61 9.58
N ARG A 31 8.59 -14.26 8.70
CA ARG A 31 8.70 -13.96 7.26
C ARG A 31 9.11 -12.50 7.00
N LEU A 32 10.10 -12.05 7.72
CA LEU A 32 10.67 -10.71 7.63
C LEU A 32 12.13 -10.78 7.22
N GLU A 33 12.54 -9.95 6.27
CA GLU A 33 13.94 -9.84 5.85
C GLU A 33 14.74 -8.85 6.71
N HIS A 34 14.04 -8.12 7.60
CA HIS A 34 14.64 -7.09 8.44
C HIS A 34 14.10 -7.17 9.85
N LEU A 35 14.98 -6.94 10.85
CA LEU A 35 14.59 -6.79 12.26
C LEU A 35 15.30 -5.59 12.89
N PRO A 36 14.60 -4.83 13.76
CA PRO A 36 15.20 -3.72 14.47
C PRO A 36 16.16 -4.24 15.57
N LEU A 37 17.34 -3.64 15.67
CA LEU A 37 18.30 -3.87 16.73
C LEU A 37 18.23 -2.73 17.73
N VAL A 38 18.09 -3.07 19.02
CA VAL A 38 17.97 -2.10 20.11
C VAL A 38 18.95 -2.37 21.23
N ASP A 39 19.30 -1.31 21.98
CA ASP A 39 19.96 -1.37 23.26
C ASP A 39 19.04 -0.72 24.32
N GLY A 40 18.39 -1.55 25.12
CA GLY A 40 17.31 -1.12 25.98
C GLY A 40 16.14 -0.53 25.18
N VAL A 41 15.92 0.76 25.28
CA VAL A 41 14.91 1.51 24.51
C VAL A 41 15.51 2.22 23.29
N ASN A 42 16.84 2.24 23.15
CA ASN A 42 17.51 2.98 22.10
C ASN A 42 17.53 2.17 20.81
N TYR A 43 17.02 2.74 19.74
CA TYR A 43 17.09 2.16 18.41
C TYR A 43 18.51 2.34 17.84
N ILE A 44 19.20 1.24 17.56
CA ILE A 44 20.55 1.25 16.99
C ILE A 44 20.47 1.30 15.47
N GLY A 45 19.67 0.41 14.87
CA GLY A 45 19.53 0.30 13.44
C GLY A 45 18.71 -0.92 13.04
N LEU A 46 18.60 -1.13 11.73
CA LEU A 46 17.89 -2.24 11.12
C LEU A 46 18.90 -3.25 10.59
N ALA A 47 18.79 -4.48 11.05
CA ALA A 47 19.61 -5.59 10.58
C ALA A 47 18.85 -6.32 9.45
N SER A 48 19.52 -6.58 8.32
CA SER A 48 18.97 -7.39 7.24
C SER A 48 19.38 -8.87 7.39
N GLU A 49 18.57 -9.77 6.87
CA GLU A 49 18.89 -11.20 6.79
C GLU A 49 20.21 -11.42 6.03
N GLU A 50 20.37 -10.74 4.90
CA GLU A 50 21.55 -10.81 4.07
C GLU A 50 22.84 -10.47 4.83
N ASP A 51 22.82 -9.42 5.66
CA ASP A 51 23.98 -8.99 6.44
C ASP A 51 24.28 -9.94 7.60
N ILE A 52 23.26 -10.49 8.24
CA ILE A 52 23.43 -11.48 9.30
C ILE A 52 24.01 -12.78 8.73
N LEU A 53 23.54 -13.25 7.58
CA LEU A 53 24.06 -14.47 6.93
C LEU A 53 25.55 -14.36 6.53
N LYS A 54 26.07 -13.15 6.37
CA LYS A 54 27.49 -12.91 6.07
C LYS A 54 28.41 -12.97 7.31
N LEU A 55 27.83 -13.08 8.52
CA LEU A 55 28.63 -13.14 9.75
C LEU A 55 29.46 -14.43 9.82
N SER A 56 30.69 -14.31 10.29
CA SER A 56 31.62 -15.43 10.38
C SER A 56 31.28 -16.43 11.49
N ALA A 57 30.50 -16.01 12.52
CA ALA A 57 30.12 -16.81 13.67
C ALA A 57 28.69 -16.46 14.10
N LEU A 58 27.70 -17.16 13.55
CA LEU A 58 26.28 -16.91 13.79
C LEU A 58 25.84 -17.27 15.22
N ASP A 59 26.57 -18.08 15.96
CA ASP A 59 26.33 -18.48 17.34
C ASP A 59 26.75 -17.40 18.36
N GLN A 60 27.58 -16.43 17.94
CA GLN A 60 28.06 -15.36 18.79
C GLN A 60 27.02 -14.22 18.92
N PRO A 61 27.08 -13.43 20.02
CA PRO A 61 26.27 -12.24 20.18
C PRO A 61 26.48 -11.22 19.04
N LEU A 62 25.41 -10.55 18.61
CA LEU A 62 25.46 -9.52 17.58
C LEU A 62 26.40 -8.36 17.96
N ALA A 63 26.57 -8.09 19.27
CA ALA A 63 27.53 -7.12 19.77
C ALA A 63 29.00 -7.40 19.37
N ASN A 64 29.35 -8.65 19.08
CA ASN A 64 30.71 -9.05 18.67
C ASN A 64 30.99 -8.83 17.18
N HIS A 65 30.00 -8.38 16.43
CA HIS A 65 30.08 -8.23 14.98
C HIS A 65 29.93 -6.77 14.59
N ASN A 66 30.61 -6.39 13.52
CA ASN A 66 30.43 -5.08 12.91
C ASN A 66 29.36 -5.16 11.80
N LEU A 67 28.08 -5.07 12.20
CA LEU A 67 26.96 -5.12 11.26
C LEU A 67 26.85 -3.78 10.50
N PRO A 68 26.66 -3.80 9.17
CA PRO A 68 26.45 -2.60 8.36
C PRO A 68 25.00 -2.11 8.51
N LEU A 69 24.61 -1.67 9.70
CA LEU A 69 23.25 -1.28 10.01
C LEU A 69 22.85 0.00 9.28
N ILE A 70 21.72 -0.05 8.58
CA ILE A 70 21.01 1.16 8.16
C ILE A 70 20.10 1.64 9.29
N ARG A 71 19.71 2.93 9.27
CA ARG A 71 18.89 3.48 10.36
C ARG A 71 17.62 4.17 9.84
N PRO A 72 16.77 3.51 9.05
CA PRO A 72 15.47 4.02 8.69
C PRO A 72 14.52 3.97 9.88
N PHE A 73 13.70 5.01 10.04
CA PHE A 73 12.64 5.04 11.05
C PHE A 73 11.61 6.10 10.70
N VAL A 74 10.46 6.02 11.32
CA VAL A 74 9.46 7.10 11.37
C VAL A 74 9.17 7.46 12.82
N ARG A 75 8.72 8.71 13.03
CA ARG A 75 8.19 9.10 14.34
C ARG A 75 6.72 8.69 14.46
N TYR A 76 6.30 8.36 15.68
CA TYR A 76 4.96 7.88 16.01
C TYR A 76 3.82 8.75 15.45
N ASN A 77 4.03 10.05 15.32
CA ASN A 77 3.05 11.04 14.86
C ASN A 77 3.15 11.38 13.36
N GLN A 78 4.04 10.73 12.62
CA GLN A 78 4.15 10.94 11.18
C GLN A 78 3.02 10.24 10.43
N PRO A 79 2.55 10.83 9.30
CA PRO A 79 1.56 10.18 8.44
C PRO A 79 2.05 8.82 7.93
N VAL A 80 1.13 7.88 7.73
CA VAL A 80 1.45 6.56 7.15
C VAL A 80 2.17 6.64 5.80
N PHE A 81 1.97 7.71 5.04
CA PHE A 81 2.67 7.95 3.77
C PHE A 81 4.20 7.95 3.93
N GLU A 82 4.74 8.42 5.06
CA GLU A 82 6.18 8.36 5.32
C GLU A 82 6.66 6.92 5.54
N VAL A 83 5.82 6.06 6.15
CA VAL A 83 6.10 4.61 6.28
C VAL A 83 6.16 3.97 4.90
N VAL A 84 5.12 4.18 4.07
CA VAL A 84 5.04 3.64 2.70
C VAL A 84 6.23 4.11 1.85
N LYS A 85 6.60 5.38 1.97
CA LYS A 85 7.74 5.95 1.25
C LYS A 85 9.07 5.28 1.61
N LEU A 86 9.32 5.01 2.91
CA LEU A 86 10.53 4.31 3.35
C LEU A 86 10.54 2.85 2.87
N ILE A 87 9.43 2.13 3.02
CA ILE A 87 9.29 0.75 2.52
C ILE A 87 9.62 0.68 1.04
N SER A 88 9.03 1.57 0.25
CA SER A 88 9.20 1.56 -1.20
C SER A 88 10.61 1.97 -1.63
N LYS A 89 11.19 3.02 -1.01
CA LYS A 89 12.49 3.56 -1.38
C LYS A 89 13.63 2.59 -1.03
N ASP A 90 13.59 2.07 0.18
CA ASP A 90 14.69 1.29 0.76
C ASP A 90 14.41 -0.22 0.70
N LYS A 91 13.29 -0.64 0.04
CA LYS A 91 12.85 -2.05 -0.11
C LYS A 91 12.77 -2.79 1.22
N LEU A 92 12.20 -2.14 2.24
CA LEU A 92 12.11 -2.68 3.58
C LEU A 92 10.88 -3.58 3.74
N THR A 93 10.99 -4.59 4.60
CA THR A 93 9.82 -5.40 5.03
C THR A 93 9.11 -4.81 6.24
N ILE A 94 9.83 -3.97 7.00
CA ILE A 94 9.34 -3.29 8.19
C ILE A 94 9.91 -1.87 8.29
N VAL A 95 9.25 -1.00 9.06
CA VAL A 95 9.77 0.33 9.45
C VAL A 95 9.67 0.49 10.96
N PRO A 96 10.78 0.71 11.67
CA PRO A 96 10.79 1.02 13.09
C PRO A 96 10.10 2.36 13.39
N VAL A 97 9.37 2.41 14.50
CA VAL A 97 8.68 3.61 14.99
C VAL A 97 9.35 4.09 16.28
N LEU A 98 9.66 5.38 16.31
CA LEU A 98 10.28 6.02 17.48
C LEU A 98 9.31 7.04 18.11
N ASP A 99 9.45 7.24 19.43
CA ASP A 99 8.75 8.30 20.15
C ASP A 99 9.41 9.69 20.00
N ALA A 100 8.93 10.67 20.76
CA ALA A 100 9.47 12.03 20.73
C ALA A 100 10.88 12.13 21.35
N ALA A 101 11.29 11.17 22.17
CA ALA A 101 12.60 11.09 22.79
C ALA A 101 13.58 10.19 22.00
N ASP A 102 13.22 9.77 20.78
CA ASP A 102 13.96 8.84 19.93
C ASP A 102 14.07 7.41 20.48
N HIS A 103 13.17 7.02 21.40
CA HIS A 103 13.10 5.65 21.85
C HIS A 103 12.29 4.76 20.89
N TYR A 104 12.71 3.53 20.72
CA TYR A 104 11.98 2.52 19.97
C TYR A 104 10.70 2.14 20.70
N ILE A 105 9.56 2.24 19.99
CA ILE A 105 8.24 1.91 20.56
C ILE A 105 7.50 0.81 19.78
N GLY A 106 8.09 0.28 18.72
CA GLY A 106 7.52 -0.79 17.92
C GLY A 106 7.87 -0.65 16.45
N LEU A 107 7.24 -1.43 15.60
CA LEU A 107 7.45 -1.40 14.16
C LEU A 107 6.12 -1.48 13.41
N VAL A 108 6.15 -1.11 12.13
CA VAL A 108 5.06 -1.28 11.18
C VAL A 108 5.54 -2.18 10.04
N THR A 109 4.79 -3.20 9.69
CA THR A 109 5.06 -4.07 8.55
C THR A 109 4.28 -3.61 7.31
N LEU A 110 4.72 -4.06 6.12
CA LEU A 110 3.93 -3.88 4.90
C LEU A 110 2.55 -4.54 5.01
N GLN A 111 2.45 -5.67 5.70
CA GLN A 111 1.18 -6.39 5.92
C GLN A 111 0.20 -5.58 6.78
N ASP A 112 0.68 -4.87 7.81
CA ASP A 112 -0.16 -4.01 8.64
C ASP A 112 -0.78 -2.87 7.82
N ILE A 113 0.00 -2.29 6.90
CA ILE A 113 -0.47 -1.25 5.98
C ILE A 113 -1.54 -1.81 5.04
N LEU A 114 -1.27 -2.94 4.39
CA LEU A 114 -2.22 -3.59 3.47
C LEU A 114 -3.50 -3.98 4.18
N LYS A 115 -3.40 -4.55 5.38
CA LYS A 115 -4.56 -4.89 6.21
C LYS A 115 -5.40 -3.66 6.52
N HIS A 116 -4.77 -2.59 6.96
CA HIS A 116 -5.50 -1.35 7.26
C HIS A 116 -6.28 -0.82 6.05
N TYR A 117 -5.64 -0.76 4.87
CA TYR A 117 -6.34 -0.33 3.65
C TYR A 117 -7.44 -1.31 3.24
N SER A 118 -7.25 -2.61 3.45
CA SER A 118 -8.29 -3.62 3.21
C SER A 118 -9.51 -3.40 4.11
N ASP A 119 -9.26 -3.17 5.40
CA ASP A 119 -10.33 -2.96 6.40
C ASP A 119 -11.06 -1.60 6.19
N SER A 120 -10.52 -0.67 5.42
CA SER A 120 -11.15 0.62 5.11
C SER A 120 -12.28 0.56 4.07
N GLY A 121 -12.55 -0.61 3.50
CA GLY A 121 -13.57 -0.80 2.45
C GLY A 121 -13.16 -0.31 1.05
N ILE A 122 -11.93 0.23 0.91
CA ILE A 122 -11.42 0.70 -0.39
C ILE A 122 -11.36 -0.42 -1.43
N PHE A 123 -11.16 -1.67 -0.99
CA PHE A 123 -11.06 -2.85 -1.86
C PHE A 123 -12.33 -3.69 -1.96
N GLU A 124 -13.48 -3.20 -1.44
CA GLU A 124 -14.74 -3.92 -1.60
C GLU A 124 -15.13 -4.06 -3.08
N ASP A 125 -15.58 -5.27 -3.47
CA ASP A 125 -15.82 -5.66 -4.87
C ASP A 125 -17.05 -4.99 -5.52
N ALA A 126 -17.92 -4.38 -4.72
CA ALA A 126 -19.22 -3.89 -5.18
C ALA A 126 -19.20 -2.53 -5.89
N ASN A 127 -18.03 -1.99 -6.18
CA ASN A 127 -17.82 -0.59 -6.55
C ASN A 127 -17.29 -0.47 -7.98
N GLY A 128 -17.75 0.55 -8.72
CA GLY A 128 -17.20 0.89 -10.02
C GLY A 128 -15.92 1.71 -9.90
N VAL A 129 -15.04 1.58 -10.89
CA VAL A 129 -13.82 2.39 -11.01
C VAL A 129 -13.84 3.12 -12.33
N ILE A 130 -13.54 4.41 -12.32
CA ILE A 130 -13.40 5.25 -13.51
C ILE A 130 -12.00 5.87 -13.51
N VAL A 131 -11.34 5.86 -14.65
CA VAL A 131 -10.08 6.56 -14.90
C VAL A 131 -10.32 7.69 -15.88
N LEU A 132 -10.12 8.92 -15.43
CA LEU A 132 -10.20 10.12 -16.27
C LEU A 132 -8.79 10.58 -16.64
N GLU A 133 -8.56 10.92 -17.90
CA GLU A 133 -7.34 11.62 -18.31
C GLU A 133 -7.64 13.10 -18.48
N VAL A 134 -6.91 13.94 -17.75
CA VAL A 134 -7.11 15.41 -17.74
C VAL A 134 -5.78 16.15 -17.77
N GLY A 135 -5.78 17.39 -18.26
CA GLY A 135 -4.63 18.26 -18.13
C GLY A 135 -4.34 18.60 -16.67
N ALA A 136 -3.09 18.49 -16.22
CA ALA A 136 -2.72 18.74 -14.83
C ALA A 136 -3.11 20.14 -14.32
N LYS A 137 -3.16 21.14 -15.19
CA LYS A 137 -3.55 22.53 -14.86
C LYS A 137 -5.07 22.76 -14.84
N SER A 138 -5.85 21.90 -15.51
CA SER A 138 -7.31 22.02 -15.61
C SER A 138 -8.06 21.06 -14.68
N TYR A 139 -7.34 20.28 -13.89
CA TYR A 139 -7.93 19.35 -12.94
C TYR A 139 -8.72 20.06 -11.83
N SER A 140 -9.96 19.62 -11.61
CA SER A 140 -10.83 20.08 -10.54
C SER A 140 -11.54 18.90 -9.86
N LEU A 141 -11.10 18.52 -8.67
CA LEU A 141 -11.77 17.45 -7.90
C LEU A 141 -13.21 17.83 -7.52
N SER A 142 -13.47 19.10 -7.26
CA SER A 142 -14.82 19.58 -6.93
C SER A 142 -15.80 19.42 -8.09
N GLU A 143 -15.38 19.68 -9.31
CA GLU A 143 -16.20 19.48 -10.50
C GLU A 143 -16.47 17.98 -10.75
N ILE A 144 -15.43 17.15 -10.65
CA ILE A 144 -15.55 15.69 -10.76
C ILE A 144 -16.52 15.15 -9.71
N ALA A 145 -16.38 15.59 -8.45
CA ALA A 145 -17.26 15.17 -7.38
C ALA A 145 -18.72 15.61 -7.65
N HIS A 146 -18.92 16.83 -8.13
CA HIS A 146 -20.26 17.33 -8.47
C HIS A 146 -20.93 16.51 -9.57
N ILE A 147 -20.19 16.14 -10.62
CA ILE A 147 -20.70 15.30 -11.70
C ILE A 147 -21.16 13.94 -11.15
N ILE A 148 -20.33 13.30 -10.30
CA ILE A 148 -20.65 12.00 -9.70
C ILE A 148 -21.86 12.11 -8.77
N GLU A 149 -21.91 13.14 -7.93
CA GLU A 149 -23.01 13.37 -6.98
C GLU A 149 -24.33 13.69 -7.64
N THR A 150 -24.33 14.35 -8.80
CA THR A 150 -25.54 14.64 -9.58
C THR A 150 -26.20 13.36 -10.10
N GLU A 151 -25.45 12.30 -10.26
CA GLU A 151 -25.93 10.97 -10.64
C GLU A 151 -26.04 10.00 -9.43
N ASP A 152 -26.25 10.57 -8.22
CA ASP A 152 -26.41 9.83 -6.95
C ASP A 152 -25.20 8.97 -6.55
N GLY A 153 -24.03 9.16 -7.18
CA GLY A 153 -22.79 8.49 -6.84
C GLY A 153 -22.08 9.13 -5.65
N LYS A 154 -21.22 8.34 -4.96
CA LYS A 154 -20.31 8.83 -3.93
C LYS A 154 -18.91 8.33 -4.20
N ILE A 155 -17.93 9.21 -4.07
CA ILE A 155 -16.52 8.85 -4.19
C ILE A 155 -16.10 8.11 -2.92
N ILE A 156 -15.58 6.89 -3.06
CA ILE A 156 -15.00 6.10 -1.98
C ILE A 156 -13.53 6.44 -1.82
N SER A 157 -12.81 6.49 -2.94
CA SER A 157 -11.39 6.89 -2.99
C SER A 157 -11.05 7.50 -4.33
N SER A 158 -10.00 8.31 -4.34
CA SER A 158 -9.41 8.82 -5.57
C SER A 158 -7.91 9.00 -5.39
N TYR A 159 -7.17 8.80 -6.47
CA TYR A 159 -5.74 9.12 -6.54
C TYR A 159 -5.35 9.60 -7.93
N ILE A 160 -4.24 10.32 -7.97
CA ILE A 160 -3.72 10.90 -9.20
C ILE A 160 -2.42 10.21 -9.56
N THR A 161 -2.32 9.79 -10.82
CA THR A 161 -1.09 9.27 -11.40
C THR A 161 -0.59 10.24 -12.47
N PRO A 162 0.57 10.88 -12.31
CA PRO A 162 1.12 11.73 -13.35
C PRO A 162 1.55 10.89 -14.55
N ASN A 163 1.31 11.40 -15.76
CA ASN A 163 1.85 10.82 -16.97
C ASN A 163 3.24 11.43 -17.21
N PRO A 164 4.33 10.65 -17.19
CA PRO A 164 5.69 11.19 -17.34
C PRO A 164 5.99 11.72 -18.74
N GLU A 165 5.19 11.38 -19.74
CA GLU A 165 5.45 11.72 -21.15
C GLU A 165 4.78 13.02 -21.59
N ASN A 166 3.81 13.55 -20.85
CA ASN A 166 3.06 14.73 -21.18
C ASN A 166 2.56 15.48 -19.93
N GLU A 167 1.91 16.64 -20.12
CA GLU A 167 1.29 17.40 -19.02
C GLU A 167 -0.09 16.87 -18.59
N MET A 168 -0.40 15.61 -18.89
CA MET A 168 -1.65 14.95 -18.49
C MET A 168 -1.49 14.20 -17.19
N ILE A 169 -2.60 13.99 -16.51
CA ILE A 169 -2.71 13.14 -15.31
C ILE A 169 -3.87 12.18 -15.48
N ASP A 170 -3.71 10.98 -14.94
CA ASP A 170 -4.80 10.03 -14.80
C ASP A 170 -5.38 10.16 -13.39
N ILE A 171 -6.69 10.34 -13.29
CA ILE A 171 -7.43 10.39 -12.04
C ILE A 171 -8.23 9.11 -11.93
N THR A 172 -7.80 8.21 -11.06
CA THR A 172 -8.53 6.99 -10.74
C THR A 172 -9.50 7.26 -9.61
N ILE A 173 -10.79 6.96 -9.84
CA ILE A 173 -11.89 7.24 -8.91
C ILE A 173 -12.65 5.95 -8.67
N LYS A 174 -12.79 5.56 -7.42
CA LYS A 174 -13.65 4.46 -7.00
C LYS A 174 -14.97 5.02 -6.47
N ILE A 175 -16.09 4.48 -6.96
CA ILE A 175 -17.44 5.00 -6.74
C ILE A 175 -18.31 3.89 -6.14
N ASN A 176 -19.20 4.23 -5.21
CA ASN A 176 -20.08 3.30 -4.52
C ASN A 176 -21.24 2.73 -5.39
N GLN A 177 -21.13 2.84 -6.70
CA GLN A 177 -22.13 2.33 -7.65
C GLN A 177 -21.51 1.28 -8.57
N ARG A 178 -22.30 0.25 -8.93
CA ARG A 178 -21.93 -0.76 -9.92
C ARG A 178 -22.26 -0.33 -11.34
N GLU A 179 -23.41 0.34 -11.52
CA GLU A 179 -23.88 0.83 -12.82
C GLU A 179 -23.31 2.23 -13.07
N LEU A 180 -22.39 2.35 -14.01
CA LEU A 180 -21.67 3.58 -14.30
C LEU A 180 -22.17 4.35 -15.51
N SER A 181 -23.10 3.81 -16.30
CA SER A 181 -23.51 4.39 -17.60
C SER A 181 -23.95 5.84 -17.51
N ARG A 182 -24.69 6.23 -16.46
CA ARG A 182 -25.13 7.62 -16.27
C ARG A 182 -23.98 8.54 -15.96
N ILE A 183 -23.07 8.12 -15.08
CA ILE A 183 -21.89 8.88 -14.68
C ILE A 183 -20.95 9.06 -15.88
N LEU A 184 -20.70 7.99 -16.65
CA LEU A 184 -19.89 8.04 -17.87
C LEU A 184 -20.49 9.00 -18.91
N ALA A 185 -21.81 8.95 -19.15
CA ALA A 185 -22.49 9.87 -20.03
C ALA A 185 -22.39 11.33 -19.52
N SER A 186 -22.45 11.54 -18.19
CA SER A 186 -22.31 12.84 -17.58
C SER A 186 -20.89 13.40 -17.74
N PHE A 187 -19.85 12.60 -17.51
CA PHE A 187 -18.45 13.00 -17.77
C PHE A 187 -18.24 13.42 -19.23
N ASN A 188 -18.74 12.63 -20.19
CA ASN A 188 -18.66 12.97 -21.61
C ASN A 188 -19.36 14.29 -21.92
N ARG A 189 -20.55 14.57 -21.36
CA ARG A 189 -21.27 15.85 -21.55
C ARG A 189 -20.48 17.05 -21.00
N HIS A 190 -19.69 16.86 -19.94
CA HIS A 190 -18.86 17.90 -19.37
C HIS A 190 -17.45 17.99 -20.00
N GLY A 191 -17.20 17.24 -21.06
CA GLY A 191 -15.94 17.30 -21.81
C GLY A 191 -14.78 16.55 -21.16
N TYR A 192 -15.04 15.69 -20.17
CA TYR A 192 -14.02 14.81 -19.61
C TYR A 192 -13.78 13.62 -20.53
N TYR A 193 -12.52 13.28 -20.74
CA TYR A 193 -12.14 12.06 -21.42
C TYR A 193 -12.03 10.90 -20.42
N VAL A 194 -12.89 9.91 -20.58
CA VAL A 194 -12.86 8.67 -19.81
C VAL A 194 -11.89 7.72 -20.50
N LYS A 195 -10.75 7.49 -19.88
CA LYS A 195 -9.70 6.61 -20.42
C LYS A 195 -10.06 5.15 -20.25
N GLU A 196 -10.51 4.78 -19.04
CA GLU A 196 -10.88 3.42 -18.68
C GLU A 196 -12.03 3.44 -17.67
N HIS A 197 -12.80 2.38 -17.60
CA HIS A 197 -13.78 2.14 -16.56
C HIS A 197 -13.91 0.64 -16.29
N TYR A 198 -14.18 0.28 -15.04
CA TYR A 198 -14.32 -1.10 -14.61
C TYR A 198 -15.56 -1.23 -13.73
N HIS A 199 -16.42 -2.20 -14.01
CA HIS A 199 -17.55 -2.55 -13.17
C HIS A 199 -17.77 -4.08 -13.20
N GLN A 200 -18.38 -4.60 -12.15
CA GLN A 200 -18.49 -6.06 -11.93
C GLN A 200 -19.31 -6.79 -13.03
N ASN A 201 -20.13 -6.07 -13.78
CA ASN A 201 -20.97 -6.66 -14.83
C ASN A 201 -20.18 -7.00 -16.10
N GLU A 202 -19.11 -6.30 -16.44
CA GLU A 202 -18.34 -6.58 -17.68
C GLU A 202 -17.84 -8.02 -17.75
N PHE A 203 -17.32 -8.56 -16.64
CA PHE A 203 -16.85 -9.94 -16.61
C PHE A 203 -18.01 -10.95 -16.75
N MET A 204 -19.15 -10.68 -16.09
CA MET A 204 -20.33 -11.53 -16.19
C MET A 204 -21.02 -11.40 -17.54
N ASP A 205 -21.05 -10.19 -18.13
CA ASP A 205 -21.62 -9.94 -19.46
C ASP A 205 -20.74 -10.54 -20.57
N ASP A 206 -19.41 -10.48 -20.43
CA ASP A 206 -18.48 -11.17 -21.35
C ASP A 206 -18.62 -12.69 -21.24
N LEU A 207 -18.71 -13.24 -20.03
CA LEU A 207 -18.99 -14.68 -19.81
C LEU A 207 -20.34 -15.09 -20.41
N LYS A 208 -21.38 -14.29 -20.19
CA LYS A 208 -22.71 -14.55 -20.73
C LYS A 208 -22.71 -14.47 -22.27
N SER A 209 -22.09 -13.45 -22.83
CA SER A 209 -21.93 -13.29 -24.29
C SER A 209 -21.15 -14.47 -24.92
N ARG A 210 -20.10 -14.93 -24.26
CA ARG A 210 -19.33 -16.13 -24.69
C ARG A 210 -20.16 -17.40 -24.55
N TYR A 211 -20.92 -17.52 -23.46
CA TYR A 211 -21.83 -18.64 -23.25
C TYR A 211 -22.93 -18.66 -24.33
N ASP A 212 -23.61 -17.54 -24.57
CA ASP A 212 -24.64 -17.40 -25.60
C ASP A 212 -24.11 -17.69 -27.02
N SER A 213 -22.88 -17.23 -27.29
CA SER A 213 -22.17 -17.53 -28.56
C SER A 213 -21.88 -19.03 -28.71
N LEU A 214 -21.48 -19.69 -27.62
CA LEU A 214 -21.24 -21.14 -27.61
C LEU A 214 -22.54 -21.92 -27.78
N MET A 215 -23.61 -21.53 -27.09
CA MET A 215 -24.93 -22.19 -27.20
C MET A 215 -25.50 -22.03 -28.62
N ASN A 216 -25.37 -20.85 -29.23
CA ASN A 216 -25.74 -20.64 -30.64
C ASN A 216 -24.90 -21.50 -31.59
N TYR A 217 -23.62 -21.67 -31.35
CA TYR A 217 -22.74 -22.55 -32.13
C TYR A 217 -23.13 -24.02 -32.01
N LEU A 218 -23.58 -24.45 -30.84
CA LEU A 218 -24.01 -25.83 -30.56
C LEU A 218 -25.46 -26.11 -31.00
N GLY A 219 -26.21 -25.07 -31.42
CA GLY A 219 -27.58 -25.20 -31.88
C GLY A 219 -28.61 -25.58 -30.78
N ILE A 220 -28.30 -25.19 -29.54
CA ILE A 220 -29.15 -25.47 -28.35
C ILE A 220 -29.77 -24.15 -27.88
#